data_4ad8107d0f9c015bad6995d61bb909b1
#
_entry.id   4ad8107d0f9c015bad6995d61bb909b1
#
_cell.length_a   1.000
_cell.length_b   1.000
_cell.length_c   1.000
_cell.angle_alpha   90.00
_cell.angle_beta   90.00
_cell.angle_gamma   90.00
#
_symmetry.space_group_name_H-M   'P 1'
#
loop_
_entity.id
_entity.type
_entity.pdbx_description
1 polymer ?
#
loop_
_entity_poly.entity_id
_entity_poly.type
_entity_poly.pdbx_seq_one_letter_code
_entity_poly.pdbx_strand_id
1 'polypeptide(L)'
;GGAIALLLPCLRDLAVVVRETGEHAAAEEIWDEAERALAAFVKSDDSWRVTLHVLERDDATPVEGVFCAQTLHALIRRCVSKETRTQASHAAFTESDWVDLRARVLKLTAKFAMRSCAANAVDMRSALTKLSLSLAALGCKMNAWESDAVVRDVVEYFSNDASTTNEAKLLCLCTFLAFIPEEATSRDLSLHPQRRQEVLAALRASANDVMELLE
;
A
#
# COMPACT_ATOMS: atom_id res chain seq x y z
N GLY A 1 18.25 -2.22 -6.74
CA GLY A 1 18.11 -2.28 -5.26
C GLY A 1 18.91 -1.22 -4.52
N GLY A 2 19.82 -0.46 -5.22
CA GLY A 2 20.72 0.48 -4.53
C GLY A 2 20.13 1.86 -4.21
N ALA A 3 19.16 2.36 -4.98
CA ALA A 3 18.78 3.76 -4.89
C ALA A 3 18.05 4.12 -3.59
N ILE A 4 17.08 3.35 -3.13
CA ILE A 4 16.39 3.64 -1.85
C ILE A 4 17.29 3.36 -0.65
N ALA A 5 18.06 2.27 -0.68
CA ALA A 5 18.99 1.95 0.38
C ALA A 5 20.07 3.03 0.56
N LEU A 6 20.36 3.80 -0.50
CA LEU A 6 21.28 4.94 -0.48
C LEU A 6 20.58 6.26 -0.16
N LEU A 7 19.34 6.48 -0.63
CA LEU A 7 18.62 7.75 -0.47
C LEU A 7 18.06 7.96 0.94
N LEU A 8 17.54 6.93 1.59
CA LEU A 8 16.98 7.06 2.94
C LEU A 8 18.04 7.37 4.01
N PRO A 9 19.24 6.73 4.00
CA PRO A 9 20.36 7.18 4.84
C PRO A 9 20.79 8.61 4.52
N CYS A 10 20.91 8.98 3.24
CA CYS A 10 21.27 10.35 2.84
C CYS A 10 20.28 11.40 3.33
N LEU A 11 18.97 11.13 3.27
CA LEU A 11 17.94 12.04 3.81
C LEU A 11 18.02 12.16 5.34
N ARG A 12 18.38 11.06 6.03
CA ARG A 12 18.59 11.06 7.47
C ARG A 12 19.85 11.83 7.86
N ASP A 13 20.93 11.60 7.15
CA ASP A 13 22.21 12.27 7.40
C ASP A 13 22.11 13.75 7.05
N LEU A 14 21.35 14.11 6.02
CA LEU A 14 21.06 15.49 5.66
C LEU A 14 20.28 16.22 6.75
N ALA A 15 19.26 15.60 7.31
CA ALA A 15 18.48 16.20 8.41
C ALA A 15 19.37 16.48 9.63
N VAL A 16 20.38 15.64 9.88
CA VAL A 16 21.39 15.84 10.95
C VAL A 16 22.34 16.98 10.58
N VAL A 17 22.86 17.00 9.35
CA VAL A 17 23.81 18.03 8.88
C VAL A 17 23.17 19.42 8.87
N VAL A 18 21.94 19.56 8.36
CA VAL A 18 21.18 20.85 8.38
C VAL A 18 20.99 21.34 9.81
N ARG A 19 20.77 20.42 10.77
CA ARG A 19 20.55 20.75 12.17
C ARG A 19 21.84 21.23 12.85
N GLU A 20 22.99 20.71 12.43
CA GLU A 20 24.28 20.98 13.06
C GLU A 20 25.06 22.13 12.42
N THR A 21 24.95 22.33 11.11
CA THR A 21 25.79 23.31 10.39
C THR A 21 25.12 24.64 10.08
N GLY A 22 23.81 24.69 10.08
CA GLY A 22 23.06 25.93 9.71
C GLY A 22 23.28 26.41 8.26
N GLU A 23 23.93 25.59 7.41
CA GLU A 23 24.17 25.90 5.99
C GLU A 23 22.93 25.58 5.15
N HIS A 24 21.99 26.50 5.11
CA HIS A 24 20.71 26.32 4.41
C HIS A 24 20.84 26.09 2.90
N ALA A 25 21.79 26.77 2.21
CA ALA A 25 21.89 26.69 0.75
C ALA A 25 22.36 25.31 0.23
N ALA A 26 23.37 24.72 0.85
CA ALA A 26 23.84 23.37 0.48
C ALA A 26 22.81 22.29 0.82
N ALA A 27 22.07 22.50 1.90
CA ALA A 27 20.98 21.62 2.32
C ALA A 27 19.79 21.66 1.35
N GLU A 28 19.47 22.82 0.79
CA GLU A 28 18.37 23.00 -0.17
C GLU A 28 18.67 22.28 -1.50
N GLU A 29 19.92 22.37 -2.00
CA GLU A 29 20.35 21.69 -3.23
C GLU A 29 20.30 20.15 -3.08
N ILE A 30 20.77 19.61 -1.96
CA ILE A 30 20.73 18.17 -1.68
C ILE A 30 19.27 17.71 -1.49
N TRP A 31 18.42 18.52 -0.87
CA TRP A 31 17.01 18.23 -0.72
C TRP A 31 16.29 18.12 -2.06
N ASP A 32 16.53 19.07 -2.96
CA ASP A 32 15.97 19.09 -4.31
C ASP A 32 16.45 17.89 -5.14
N GLU A 33 17.70 17.47 -4.98
CA GLU A 33 18.22 16.27 -5.64
C GLU A 33 17.59 15.00 -5.09
N ALA A 34 17.43 14.89 -3.78
CA ALA A 34 16.75 13.77 -3.13
C ALA A 34 15.28 13.67 -3.55
N GLU A 35 14.56 14.79 -3.60
CA GLU A 35 13.17 14.84 -4.06
C GLU A 35 13.04 14.41 -5.53
N ARG A 36 13.93 14.90 -6.40
CA ARG A 36 13.98 14.48 -7.82
C ARG A 36 14.27 12.98 -7.96
N ALA A 37 15.19 12.46 -7.17
CA ALA A 37 15.53 11.02 -7.17
C ALA A 37 14.37 10.16 -6.67
N LEU A 38 13.68 10.57 -5.62
CA LEU A 38 12.48 9.90 -5.11
C LEU A 38 11.34 9.94 -6.14
N ALA A 39 11.13 11.09 -6.79
CA ALA A 39 10.13 11.23 -7.84
C ALA A 39 10.45 10.35 -9.06
N ALA A 40 11.70 10.22 -9.43
CA ALA A 40 12.15 9.31 -10.49
C ALA A 40 11.98 7.84 -10.08
N PHE A 41 12.32 7.50 -8.83
CA PHE A 41 12.12 6.18 -8.28
C PHE A 41 10.64 5.77 -8.34
N VAL A 42 9.73 6.61 -7.87
CA VAL A 42 8.27 6.32 -7.89
C VAL A 42 7.76 6.04 -9.31
N LYS A 43 8.43 6.58 -10.34
CA LYS A 43 8.09 6.36 -11.75
C LYS A 43 8.74 5.11 -12.36
N SER A 44 9.73 4.51 -11.69
CA SER A 44 10.44 3.34 -12.22
C SER A 44 9.58 2.07 -12.18
N ASP A 45 9.81 1.17 -13.14
CA ASP A 45 9.07 -0.09 -13.27
C ASP A 45 9.37 -1.07 -12.11
N ASP A 46 10.55 -0.98 -11.51
CA ASP A 46 10.98 -1.85 -10.40
C ASP A 46 10.63 -1.30 -9.01
N SER A 47 10.04 -0.11 -8.93
CA SER A 47 9.77 0.56 -7.64
C SER A 47 8.90 -0.28 -6.71
N TRP A 48 7.94 -1.03 -7.25
CA TRP A 48 7.07 -1.89 -6.44
C TRP A 48 7.83 -3.05 -5.75
N ARG A 49 8.81 -3.65 -6.43
CA ARG A 49 9.63 -4.73 -5.84
C ARG A 49 10.50 -4.21 -4.72
N VAL A 50 11.08 -3.03 -4.92
CA VAL A 50 11.94 -2.41 -3.91
C VAL A 50 11.12 -1.94 -2.71
N THR A 51 9.94 -1.34 -2.92
CA THR A 51 9.04 -0.94 -1.83
C THR A 51 8.57 -2.13 -1.01
N LEU A 52 8.19 -3.23 -1.66
CA LEU A 52 7.83 -4.46 -0.95
C LEU A 52 9.00 -5.01 -0.15
N HIS A 53 10.21 -5.06 -0.73
CA HIS A 53 11.40 -5.53 -0.02
C HIS A 53 11.67 -4.70 1.24
N VAL A 54 11.56 -3.38 1.17
CA VAL A 54 11.74 -2.51 2.35
C VAL A 54 10.64 -2.76 3.40
N LEU A 55 9.39 -2.87 2.99
CA LEU A 55 8.26 -3.13 3.89
C LEU A 55 8.36 -4.50 4.59
N GLU A 56 8.97 -5.49 3.93
CA GLU A 56 9.16 -6.84 4.48
C GLU A 56 10.26 -6.91 5.55
N ARG A 57 11.18 -5.95 5.58
CA ARG A 57 12.24 -5.90 6.59
C ARG A 57 11.66 -5.66 7.98
N ASP A 58 12.21 -6.33 8.99
CA ASP A 58 11.75 -6.16 10.37
C ASP A 58 12.30 -4.87 11.01
N ASP A 59 13.44 -4.40 10.53
CA ASP A 59 14.10 -3.16 10.96
C ASP A 59 13.63 -1.90 10.21
N ALA A 60 12.63 -2.01 9.31
CA ALA A 60 12.10 -0.87 8.59
C ALA A 60 11.57 0.20 9.58
N THR A 61 12.07 1.41 9.42
CA THR A 61 11.66 2.55 10.25
C THR A 61 10.22 2.99 9.91
N PRO A 62 9.52 3.70 10.81
CA PRO A 62 8.19 4.23 10.51
C PRO A 62 8.15 5.10 9.24
N VAL A 63 9.16 5.93 9.03
CA VAL A 63 9.26 6.82 7.86
C VAL A 63 9.39 6.02 6.57
N GLU A 64 10.27 5.00 6.56
CA GLU A 64 10.41 4.06 5.43
C GLU A 64 9.09 3.33 5.17
N GLY A 65 8.44 2.86 6.24
CA GLY A 65 7.15 2.18 6.15
C GLY A 65 6.07 3.03 5.50
N VAL A 66 5.92 4.28 5.94
CA VAL A 66 4.92 5.22 5.38
C VAL A 66 5.24 5.55 3.93
N PHE A 67 6.49 5.90 3.62
CA PHE A 67 6.92 6.24 2.25
C PHE A 67 6.71 5.07 1.29
N CYS A 68 7.17 3.86 1.66
CA CYS A 68 7.03 2.68 0.82
C CYS A 68 5.56 2.27 0.65
N ALA A 69 4.76 2.30 1.70
CA ALA A 69 3.34 1.98 1.61
C ALA A 69 2.57 2.99 0.74
N GLN A 70 2.90 4.28 0.83
CA GLN A 70 2.32 5.32 -0.02
C GLN A 70 2.74 5.15 -1.48
N THR A 71 4.02 4.85 -1.73
CA THR A 71 4.53 4.59 -3.09
C THR A 71 3.85 3.37 -3.70
N LEU A 72 3.70 2.28 -2.94
CA LEU A 72 3.01 1.06 -3.38
C LEU A 72 1.55 1.34 -3.75
N HIS A 73 0.83 2.08 -2.91
CA HIS A 73 -0.55 2.49 -3.18
C HIS A 73 -0.65 3.32 -4.47
N ALA A 74 0.22 4.32 -4.64
CA ALA A 74 0.26 5.14 -5.84
C ALA A 74 0.58 4.33 -7.11
N LEU A 75 1.46 3.32 -7.00
CA LEU A 75 1.79 2.40 -8.08
C LEU A 75 0.59 1.53 -8.48
N ILE A 76 -0.07 0.90 -7.51
CA ILE A 76 -1.26 0.08 -7.76
C ILE A 76 -2.35 0.91 -8.45
N ARG A 77 -2.58 2.14 -8.01
CA ARG A 77 -3.58 3.03 -8.64
C ARG A 77 -3.27 3.36 -10.09
N ARG A 78 -1.97 3.53 -10.43
CA ARG A 78 -1.52 3.87 -11.80
C ARG A 78 -1.39 2.67 -12.72
N CYS A 79 -1.12 1.48 -12.19
CA CYS A 79 -0.95 0.29 -13.00
C CYS A 79 -2.23 -0.03 -13.77
N VAL A 80 -2.08 -0.31 -15.06
CA VAL A 80 -3.14 -0.73 -15.96
C VAL A 80 -2.86 -2.18 -16.34
N SER A 81 -3.90 -3.00 -16.42
CA SER A 81 -3.76 -4.36 -16.95
C SER A 81 -3.16 -4.32 -18.36
N LYS A 82 -2.33 -5.32 -18.71
CA LYS A 82 -1.69 -5.40 -20.04
C LYS A 82 -2.70 -5.37 -21.19
N GLU A 83 -3.92 -5.81 -20.93
CA GLU A 83 -5.00 -5.90 -21.94
C GLU A 83 -5.57 -4.54 -22.36
N THR A 84 -5.43 -3.53 -21.51
CA THR A 84 -5.93 -2.16 -21.79
C THR A 84 -4.83 -1.20 -22.25
N ARG A 85 -3.63 -1.72 -22.54
CA ARG A 85 -2.44 -0.91 -22.83
C ARG A 85 -2.48 -0.32 -24.25
N THR A 86 -2.76 0.95 -24.35
CA THR A 86 -2.66 1.72 -25.61
C THR A 86 -1.39 2.58 -25.73
N GLN A 87 -0.57 2.72 -24.69
CA GLN A 87 0.67 3.51 -24.73
C GLN A 87 1.76 2.99 -23.77
N ALA A 88 3.02 3.16 -24.19
CA ALA A 88 4.25 2.53 -23.71
C ALA A 88 4.87 3.10 -22.42
N SER A 89 4.13 3.62 -21.46
CA SER A 89 4.73 4.39 -20.35
C SER A 89 4.43 3.91 -18.93
N HIS A 90 3.82 2.75 -18.72
CA HIS A 90 3.54 2.25 -17.36
C HIS A 90 3.93 0.80 -17.21
N ALA A 91 4.55 0.44 -16.08
CA ALA A 91 4.82 -0.93 -15.70
C ALA A 91 3.54 -1.77 -15.79
N ALA A 92 3.56 -2.76 -16.67
CA ALA A 92 2.44 -3.66 -16.83
C ALA A 92 2.68 -4.87 -15.92
N PHE A 93 1.88 -5.03 -14.88
CA PHE A 93 1.86 -6.25 -14.09
C PHE A 93 1.30 -7.41 -14.92
N THR A 94 1.97 -8.55 -14.82
CA THR A 94 1.39 -9.81 -15.27
C THR A 94 0.33 -10.26 -14.25
N GLU A 95 -0.53 -11.20 -14.63
CA GLU A 95 -1.50 -11.77 -13.70
C GLU A 95 -0.82 -12.41 -12.48
N SER A 96 0.31 -13.08 -12.70
CA SER A 96 1.14 -13.62 -11.62
C SER A 96 1.68 -12.55 -10.70
N ASP A 97 2.10 -11.38 -11.23
CA ASP A 97 2.57 -10.27 -10.39
C ASP A 97 1.43 -9.73 -9.50
N TRP A 98 0.20 -9.67 -10.02
CA TRP A 98 -0.97 -9.25 -9.23
C TRP A 98 -1.28 -10.22 -8.10
N VAL A 99 -1.23 -11.52 -8.35
CA VAL A 99 -1.47 -12.55 -7.32
C VAL A 99 -0.39 -12.51 -6.24
N ASP A 100 0.89 -12.41 -6.63
CA ASP A 100 2.00 -12.28 -5.67
C ASP A 100 1.86 -11.00 -4.84
N LEU A 101 1.57 -9.88 -5.51
CA LEU A 101 1.38 -8.59 -4.86
C LEU A 101 0.24 -8.65 -3.82
N ARG A 102 -0.90 -9.27 -4.15
CA ARG A 102 -2.02 -9.47 -3.22
C ARG A 102 -1.59 -10.22 -1.98
N ALA A 103 -0.93 -11.37 -2.17
CA ALA A 103 -0.49 -12.20 -1.06
C ALA A 103 0.50 -11.47 -0.13
N ARG A 104 1.43 -10.70 -0.71
CA ARG A 104 2.41 -9.91 0.04
C ARG A 104 1.77 -8.73 0.76
N VAL A 105 0.84 -8.02 0.12
CA VAL A 105 0.13 -6.88 0.75
C VAL A 105 -0.72 -7.35 1.93
N LEU A 106 -1.39 -8.50 1.84
CA LEU A 106 -2.11 -9.10 2.96
C LEU A 106 -1.19 -9.36 4.16
N LYS A 107 -0.05 -10.00 3.94
CA LYS A 107 0.97 -10.25 4.99
C LYS A 107 1.51 -8.96 5.59
N LEU A 108 1.80 -7.97 4.76
CA LEU A 108 2.31 -6.67 5.21
C LEU A 108 1.26 -5.93 6.03
N THR A 109 -0.02 -5.98 5.64
CA THR A 109 -1.11 -5.37 6.40
C THR A 109 -1.19 -5.99 7.80
N ALA A 110 -1.13 -7.32 7.93
CA ALA A 110 -1.09 -8.01 9.21
C ALA A 110 0.14 -7.60 10.05
N LYS A 111 1.34 -7.61 9.43
CA LYS A 111 2.60 -7.20 10.08
C LYS A 111 2.52 -5.78 10.64
N PHE A 112 2.03 -4.82 9.85
CA PHE A 112 1.94 -3.42 10.27
C PHE A 112 0.81 -3.20 11.28
N ALA A 113 -0.28 -3.97 11.24
CA ALA A 113 -1.30 -3.95 12.26
C ALA A 113 -0.75 -4.45 13.61
N MET A 114 -0.01 -5.56 13.63
CA MET A 114 0.68 -6.06 14.83
C MET A 114 1.63 -5.00 15.42
N ARG A 115 2.41 -4.34 14.57
CA ARG A 115 3.31 -3.24 14.99
C ARG A 115 2.53 -2.03 15.51
N SER A 116 1.34 -1.77 14.95
CA SER A 116 0.47 -0.65 15.37
C SER A 116 -0.25 -0.88 16.69
N CYS A 117 -0.45 -2.14 17.08
CA CYS A 117 -1.02 -2.53 18.37
C CYS A 117 0.05 -2.55 19.49
N ALA A 118 1.33 -2.57 19.15
CA ALA A 118 2.40 -2.48 20.13
C ALA A 118 2.46 -1.08 20.76
N ALA A 119 2.87 -1.00 22.03
CA ALA A 119 2.99 0.26 22.75
C ALA A 119 3.92 1.24 22.00
N ASN A 120 3.49 2.49 21.82
CA ASN A 120 4.21 3.59 21.16
C ASN A 120 4.23 3.56 19.61
N ALA A 121 3.28 2.93 18.95
CA ALA A 121 3.31 2.71 17.50
C ALA A 121 2.42 3.64 16.67
N VAL A 122 2.18 4.88 17.12
CA VAL A 122 1.34 5.86 16.39
C VAL A 122 1.81 6.05 14.94
N ASP A 123 3.14 6.07 14.72
CA ASP A 123 3.74 6.25 13.40
C ASP A 123 3.47 5.07 12.44
N MET A 124 3.23 3.86 12.95
CA MET A 124 2.95 2.69 12.12
C MET A 124 1.51 2.68 11.57
N ARG A 125 0.58 3.39 12.19
CA ARG A 125 -0.82 3.48 11.73
C ARG A 125 -0.94 4.13 10.36
N SER A 126 -0.10 5.12 10.06
CA SER A 126 -0.08 5.78 8.76
C SER A 126 0.34 4.80 7.66
N ALA A 127 1.33 3.95 7.90
CA ALA A 127 1.75 2.91 6.96
C ALA A 127 0.65 1.85 6.79
N LEU A 128 0.01 1.40 7.89
CA LEU A 128 -1.12 0.47 7.85
C LEU A 128 -2.29 1.04 7.02
N THR A 129 -2.64 2.31 7.21
CA THR A 129 -3.67 2.98 6.40
C THR A 129 -3.35 2.90 4.91
N LYS A 130 -2.09 3.17 4.51
CA LYS A 130 -1.68 3.10 3.10
C LYS A 130 -1.65 1.67 2.55
N LEU A 131 -1.31 0.68 3.36
CA LEU A 131 -1.39 -0.73 2.99
C LEU A 131 -2.85 -1.20 2.84
N SER A 132 -3.75 -0.77 3.73
CA SER A 132 -5.18 -1.07 3.62
C SER A 132 -5.81 -0.43 2.37
N LEU A 133 -5.42 0.81 2.03
CA LEU A 133 -5.78 1.45 0.76
C LEU A 133 -5.20 0.68 -0.44
N SER A 134 -3.97 0.18 -0.34
CA SER A 134 -3.35 -0.65 -1.38
C SER A 134 -4.13 -1.95 -1.60
N LEU A 135 -4.55 -2.60 -0.53
CA LEU A 135 -5.36 -3.81 -0.57
C LEU A 135 -6.75 -3.55 -1.18
N ALA A 136 -7.39 -2.45 -0.81
CA ALA A 136 -8.67 -2.02 -1.37
C ALA A 136 -8.55 -1.73 -2.88
N ALA A 137 -7.49 -1.00 -3.29
CA ALA A 137 -7.22 -0.72 -4.70
C ALA A 137 -6.96 -2.01 -5.51
N LEU A 138 -6.24 -3.00 -4.93
CA LEU A 138 -6.06 -4.32 -5.54
C LEU A 138 -7.40 -5.04 -5.74
N GLY A 139 -8.24 -5.09 -4.72
CA GLY A 139 -9.57 -5.69 -4.80
C GLY A 139 -10.45 -5.07 -5.89
N CYS A 140 -10.34 -3.75 -6.08
CA CYS A 140 -11.04 -3.07 -7.15
C CYS A 140 -10.47 -3.37 -8.55
N LYS A 141 -9.13 -3.50 -8.69
CA LYS A 141 -8.45 -3.55 -10.00
C LYS A 141 -8.18 -4.95 -10.55
N MET A 142 -7.99 -5.93 -9.67
CA MET A 142 -7.66 -7.30 -10.11
C MET A 142 -8.89 -7.97 -10.72
N ASN A 143 -8.85 -8.23 -12.04
CA ASN A 143 -9.92 -8.95 -12.70
C ASN A 143 -10.02 -10.42 -12.24
N ALA A 144 -8.87 -11.05 -11.94
CA ALA A 144 -8.80 -12.40 -11.40
C ALA A 144 -9.31 -12.52 -9.94
N TRP A 145 -9.58 -11.40 -9.27
CA TRP A 145 -10.19 -11.40 -7.97
C TRP A 145 -11.66 -11.00 -8.10
N GLU A 146 -12.54 -11.99 -8.08
CA GLU A 146 -13.99 -11.78 -8.25
C GLU A 146 -14.51 -10.74 -7.25
N SER A 147 -15.36 -9.84 -7.73
CA SER A 147 -15.81 -8.68 -6.94
C SER A 147 -16.55 -9.08 -5.66
N ASP A 148 -17.32 -10.16 -5.71
CA ASP A 148 -18.06 -10.73 -4.58
C ASP A 148 -17.17 -11.52 -3.62
N ALA A 149 -15.99 -11.95 -4.05
CA ALA A 149 -15.03 -12.66 -3.23
C ALA A 149 -14.08 -11.73 -2.46
N VAL A 150 -13.88 -10.47 -2.89
CA VAL A 150 -12.88 -9.58 -2.31
C VAL A 150 -13.02 -9.42 -0.80
N VAL A 151 -14.20 -9.09 -0.32
CA VAL A 151 -14.45 -8.89 1.12
C VAL A 151 -14.33 -10.21 1.86
N ARG A 152 -14.98 -11.26 1.37
CA ARG A 152 -14.96 -12.60 1.98
C ARG A 152 -13.51 -13.11 2.13
N ASP A 153 -12.71 -13.06 1.06
CA ASP A 153 -11.36 -13.59 1.07
C ASP A 153 -10.44 -12.81 2.03
N VAL A 154 -10.62 -11.50 2.16
CA VAL A 154 -9.88 -10.67 3.11
C VAL A 154 -10.29 -10.99 4.54
N VAL A 155 -11.59 -11.14 4.81
CA VAL A 155 -12.11 -11.56 6.11
C VAL A 155 -11.59 -12.94 6.48
N GLU A 156 -11.67 -13.89 5.57
CA GLU A 156 -11.21 -15.27 5.78
C GLU A 156 -9.69 -15.30 6.04
N TYR A 157 -8.90 -14.55 5.26
CA TYR A 157 -7.46 -14.47 5.45
C TYR A 157 -7.10 -14.00 6.86
N PHE A 158 -7.62 -12.85 7.30
CA PHE A 158 -7.26 -12.31 8.61
C PHE A 158 -7.87 -13.13 9.76
N SER A 159 -9.06 -13.70 9.61
CA SER A 159 -9.68 -14.55 10.63
C SER A 159 -8.87 -15.83 10.87
N ASN A 160 -8.34 -16.44 9.81
CA ASN A 160 -7.60 -17.70 9.88
C ASN A 160 -6.11 -17.54 10.15
N ASP A 161 -5.56 -16.32 10.10
CA ASP A 161 -4.14 -16.08 10.38
C ASP A 161 -3.85 -16.26 11.88
N ALA A 162 -3.30 -17.42 12.22
CA ALA A 162 -2.93 -17.76 13.61
C ALA A 162 -1.75 -16.92 14.15
N SER A 163 -0.99 -16.27 13.28
CA SER A 163 0.18 -15.45 13.67
C SER A 163 -0.19 -14.04 14.12
N THR A 164 -1.40 -13.58 13.79
CA THR A 164 -1.88 -12.24 14.08
C THR A 164 -2.79 -12.22 15.30
N THR A 165 -2.59 -11.27 16.22
CA THR A 165 -3.45 -11.10 17.41
C THR A 165 -4.86 -10.67 17.02
N ASN A 166 -5.87 -10.97 17.85
CA ASN A 166 -7.25 -10.58 17.58
C ASN A 166 -7.42 -9.06 17.41
N GLU A 167 -6.70 -8.26 18.21
CA GLU A 167 -6.71 -6.81 18.09
C GLU A 167 -6.18 -6.35 16.72
N ALA A 168 -5.07 -6.92 16.26
CA ALA A 168 -4.50 -6.61 14.95
C ALA A 168 -5.38 -7.09 13.79
N LYS A 169 -6.03 -8.26 13.93
CA LYS A 169 -7.03 -8.74 12.97
C LYS A 169 -8.19 -7.77 12.82
N LEU A 170 -8.77 -7.35 13.94
CA LEU A 170 -9.85 -6.39 13.96
C LEU A 170 -9.41 -5.06 13.33
N LEU A 171 -8.21 -4.59 13.66
CA LEU A 171 -7.65 -3.36 13.08
C LEU A 171 -7.47 -3.49 11.54
N CYS A 172 -6.99 -4.62 11.04
CA CYS A 172 -6.90 -4.89 9.59
C CYS A 172 -8.27 -4.84 8.92
N LEU A 173 -9.26 -5.55 9.49
CA LEU A 173 -10.60 -5.63 8.94
C LEU A 173 -11.30 -4.27 8.94
N CYS A 174 -11.29 -3.56 10.07
CA CYS A 174 -11.92 -2.25 10.18
C CYS A 174 -11.31 -1.25 9.20
N THR A 175 -9.96 -1.21 9.08
CA THR A 175 -9.31 -0.28 8.15
C THR A 175 -9.59 -0.65 6.69
N PHE A 176 -9.53 -1.93 6.34
CA PHE A 176 -9.85 -2.38 4.98
C PHE A 176 -11.31 -2.06 4.60
N LEU A 177 -12.26 -2.41 5.46
CA LEU A 177 -13.69 -2.18 5.22
C LEU A 177 -14.04 -0.68 5.14
N ALA A 178 -13.33 0.18 5.87
CA ALA A 178 -13.49 1.62 5.76
C ALA A 178 -13.02 2.15 4.40
N PHE A 179 -11.94 1.62 3.84
CA PHE A 179 -11.31 2.19 2.64
C PHE A 179 -11.78 1.58 1.32
N ILE A 180 -12.30 0.34 1.31
CA ILE A 180 -12.72 -0.27 0.04
C ILE A 180 -13.86 0.50 -0.67
N PRO A 181 -14.88 1.06 0.02
CA PRO A 181 -15.87 1.91 -0.63
C PRO A 181 -15.27 3.22 -1.17
N GLU A 182 -14.30 3.80 -0.45
CA GLU A 182 -13.61 5.02 -0.89
C GLU A 182 -12.83 4.77 -2.18
N GLU A 183 -12.03 3.68 -2.24
CA GLU A 183 -11.28 3.31 -3.43
C GLU A 183 -12.21 2.97 -4.60
N ALA A 184 -13.30 2.23 -4.37
CA ALA A 184 -14.26 1.87 -5.41
C ALA A 184 -14.97 3.10 -6.01
N THR A 185 -15.17 4.16 -5.24
CA THR A 185 -15.80 5.42 -5.70
C THR A 185 -14.78 6.46 -6.17
N SER A 186 -13.50 6.29 -5.88
CA SER A 186 -12.45 7.25 -6.22
C SER A 186 -12.38 7.48 -7.74
N ARG A 187 -12.33 8.74 -8.14
CA ARG A 187 -12.12 9.14 -9.55
C ARG A 187 -10.69 8.92 -10.02
N ASP A 188 -9.75 8.96 -9.08
CA ASP A 188 -8.32 8.78 -9.39
C ASP A 188 -7.97 7.31 -9.63
N LEU A 189 -8.81 6.37 -9.17
CA LEU A 189 -8.66 4.97 -9.50
C LEU A 189 -9.25 4.71 -10.89
N SER A 190 -8.36 4.46 -11.87
CA SER A 190 -8.78 4.11 -13.23
C SER A 190 -9.41 2.72 -13.23
N LEU A 191 -10.74 2.67 -13.15
CA LEU A 191 -11.55 1.45 -13.23
C LEU A 191 -12.49 1.51 -14.42
N HIS A 192 -12.66 0.37 -15.08
CA HIS A 192 -13.73 0.23 -16.05
C HIS A 192 -15.10 0.43 -15.36
N PRO A 193 -16.06 1.16 -15.95
CA PRO A 193 -17.34 1.46 -15.31
C PRO A 193 -18.10 0.22 -14.84
N GLN A 194 -18.08 -0.85 -15.64
CA GLN A 194 -18.69 -2.12 -15.27
C GLN A 194 -18.07 -2.72 -14.01
N ARG A 195 -16.71 -2.81 -13.95
CA ARG A 195 -16.01 -3.33 -12.77
C ARG A 195 -16.33 -2.52 -11.52
N ARG A 196 -16.41 -1.19 -11.64
CA ARG A 196 -16.83 -0.31 -10.55
C ARG A 196 -18.22 -0.66 -10.04
N GLN A 197 -19.17 -0.89 -10.95
CA GLN A 197 -20.54 -1.28 -10.57
C GLN A 197 -20.58 -2.65 -9.90
N GLU A 198 -19.82 -3.62 -10.40
CA GLU A 198 -19.71 -4.97 -9.82
C GLU A 198 -19.18 -4.90 -8.38
N VAL A 199 -18.07 -4.19 -8.15
CA VAL A 199 -17.48 -4.02 -6.81
C VAL A 199 -18.47 -3.34 -5.86
N LEU A 200 -19.11 -2.26 -6.28
CA LEU A 200 -20.10 -1.55 -5.45
C LEU A 200 -21.35 -2.40 -5.16
N ALA A 201 -21.79 -3.21 -6.11
CA ALA A 201 -22.91 -4.14 -5.90
C ALA A 201 -22.52 -5.24 -4.90
N ALA A 202 -21.33 -5.81 -5.06
CA ALA A 202 -20.79 -6.81 -4.13
C ALA A 202 -20.63 -6.26 -2.70
N LEU A 203 -20.12 -5.04 -2.55
CA LEU A 203 -20.00 -4.39 -1.24
C LEU A 203 -21.37 -4.19 -0.57
N ARG A 204 -22.39 -3.80 -1.33
CA ARG A 204 -23.74 -3.67 -0.79
C ARG A 204 -24.33 -5.00 -0.37
N ALA A 205 -24.10 -6.06 -1.14
CA ALA A 205 -24.56 -7.40 -0.81
C ALA A 205 -23.88 -7.95 0.46
N SER A 206 -22.58 -7.68 0.62
CA SER A 206 -21.79 -8.12 1.79
C SER A 206 -22.00 -7.25 3.04
N ALA A 207 -22.73 -6.14 2.97
CA ALA A 207 -22.88 -5.23 4.10
C ALA A 207 -23.54 -5.89 5.32
N ASN A 208 -24.51 -6.77 5.11
CA ASN A 208 -25.17 -7.51 6.18
C ASN A 208 -24.22 -8.52 6.82
N ASP A 209 -23.47 -9.27 6.02
CA ASP A 209 -22.51 -10.26 6.49
C ASP A 209 -21.39 -9.60 7.32
N VAL A 210 -20.96 -8.39 6.91
CA VAL A 210 -19.97 -7.60 7.65
C VAL A 210 -20.52 -7.11 8.99
N MET A 211 -21.79 -6.71 9.05
CA MET A 211 -22.43 -6.29 10.31
C MET A 211 -22.51 -7.45 11.30
N GLU A 212 -22.87 -8.67 10.85
CA GLU A 212 -22.88 -9.87 11.69
C GLU A 212 -21.49 -10.25 12.23
N LEU A 213 -20.41 -9.91 11.50
CA LEU A 213 -19.03 -10.17 11.93
C LEU A 213 -18.53 -9.19 13.01
N LEU A 214 -19.16 -8.03 13.14
CA LEU A 214 -18.77 -6.98 14.10
C LEU A 214 -19.57 -7.02 15.40
N GLU A 215 -20.65 -7.84 15.47
CA GLU A 215 -21.44 -8.12 16.67
C GLU A 215 -20.84 -9.30 17.47
#